data_8a91cbf83f268d5253872d825bb03e7d
#
_entry.id   8a91cbf83f268d5253872d825bb03e7d
#
_cell.length_a   1.000
_cell.length_b   1.000
_cell.length_c   1.000
_cell.angle_alpha   90.00
_cell.angle_beta   90.00
_cell.angle_gamma   90.00
#
_symmetry.space_group_name_H-M   'P 1'
#
loop_
_entity.id
_entity.type
_entity.pdbx_description
1 polymer ?
#
loop_
_entity_poly.entity_id
_entity_poly.type
_entity_poly.pdbx_seq_one_letter_code
_entity_poly.pdbx_strand_id
1 'polypeptide(L)'
;MSYFFSKKALPAYIVWFVQLFPSYVLKVQAFSDKGSDTMLYFILEGCIWYILGVLITIGMQFLIDKFIPENLTLWSKVKRFFPILLLGVVVMELVLWPILDVVYERILDKQTSLGFFDSLPTTLVNIFAWCTWYISITLIALNKEVRDTKLKNISLQANLKESQLNTLKGQINPHFMFNSLNNIRGLILEDKSKARLILTNLSETLRYSLSKSDQNAIALEDELEMIENYISIAKIQFENRLEYTENINTEALGFQIPPMILQMLVENAIKHGISNLKKGGSIHLEANILDEFLELKVINSGTLKSQSDSTEVGIKNIRKRLNLLYGKRAEFTVEESDKSVHAIVKIPLDE
;
A
#
# COMPACT_ATOMS: atom_id res chain seq x y z
N MET A 1 5.58 -9.23 37.23
CA MET A 1 5.29 -7.82 37.65
C MET A 1 4.87 -6.88 36.49
N SER A 2 5.37 -7.04 35.25
CA SER A 2 5.01 -6.15 34.13
C SER A 2 3.53 -6.21 33.66
N TYR A 3 2.82 -7.27 33.97
CA TYR A 3 1.43 -7.48 33.52
C TYR A 3 0.41 -6.62 34.29
N PHE A 4 0.63 -6.40 35.59
CA PHE A 4 -0.26 -5.59 36.45
C PHE A 4 -0.31 -4.10 36.03
N PHE A 5 0.77 -3.58 35.49
CA PHE A 5 0.87 -2.20 35.03
C PHE A 5 0.70 -2.05 33.51
N SER A 6 0.29 -3.11 32.81
CA SER A 6 0.09 -3.07 31.38
C SER A 6 -1.22 -2.38 31.02
N LYS A 7 -1.25 -1.69 29.86
CA LYS A 7 -2.51 -1.14 29.31
C LYS A 7 -3.60 -2.21 29.12
N LYS A 8 -3.24 -3.48 29.07
CA LYS A 8 -4.17 -4.61 28.97
C LYS A 8 -4.90 -4.92 30.28
N ALA A 9 -4.33 -4.56 31.44
CA ALA A 9 -4.98 -4.76 32.74
C ALA A 9 -6.00 -3.67 33.09
N LEU A 10 -5.91 -2.48 32.49
CA LEU A 10 -6.79 -1.36 32.78
C LEU A 10 -8.29 -1.69 32.65
N PRO A 11 -8.77 -2.41 31.62
CA PRO A 11 -10.17 -2.80 31.54
C PRO A 11 -10.66 -3.65 32.72
N ALA A 12 -9.79 -4.51 33.27
CA ALA A 12 -10.15 -5.29 34.45
C ALA A 12 -10.44 -4.41 35.68
N TYR A 13 -9.55 -3.45 35.95
CA TYR A 13 -9.75 -2.52 37.08
C TYR A 13 -11.04 -1.70 36.93
N ILE A 14 -11.32 -1.21 35.72
CA ILE A 14 -12.51 -0.40 35.44
C ILE A 14 -13.78 -1.25 35.61
N VAL A 15 -13.84 -2.44 35.01
CA VAL A 15 -15.04 -3.29 35.07
C VAL A 15 -15.37 -3.68 36.50
N TRP A 16 -14.39 -4.12 37.27
CA TRP A 16 -14.61 -4.51 38.68
C TRP A 16 -14.99 -3.32 39.56
N PHE A 17 -14.37 -2.14 39.32
CA PHE A 17 -14.73 -0.92 40.05
C PHE A 17 -16.17 -0.47 39.74
N VAL A 18 -16.52 -0.36 38.46
CA VAL A 18 -17.86 0.11 38.03
C VAL A 18 -18.95 -0.86 38.49
N GLN A 19 -18.67 -2.15 38.54
CA GLN A 19 -19.66 -3.14 38.94
C GLN A 19 -19.87 -3.23 40.43
N LEU A 20 -18.79 -3.22 41.20
CA LEU A 20 -18.87 -3.46 42.66
C LEU A 20 -19.11 -2.17 43.47
N PHE A 21 -18.46 -1.08 43.08
CA PHE A 21 -18.52 0.18 43.86
C PHE A 21 -19.94 0.64 44.16
N PRO A 22 -20.87 0.78 43.17
CA PRO A 22 -22.22 1.23 43.44
C PRO A 22 -23.00 0.29 44.34
N SER A 23 -22.86 -1.04 44.16
CA SER A 23 -23.58 -2.03 44.93
C SER A 23 -23.13 -2.05 46.41
N TYR A 24 -21.84 -1.88 46.67
CA TYR A 24 -21.34 -1.78 48.03
C TYR A 24 -21.61 -0.46 48.70
N VAL A 25 -21.63 0.66 47.99
CA VAL A 25 -22.07 1.95 48.55
C VAL A 25 -23.50 1.83 49.03
N LEU A 26 -24.41 1.29 48.22
CA LEU A 26 -25.80 1.06 48.57
C LEU A 26 -25.94 0.09 49.75
N LYS A 27 -25.14 -1.01 49.80
CA LYS A 27 -25.14 -1.99 50.87
C LYS A 27 -24.70 -1.35 52.19
N VAL A 28 -23.60 -0.61 52.21
CA VAL A 28 -23.09 0.10 53.37
C VAL A 28 -24.11 1.15 53.86
N GLN A 29 -24.74 1.90 52.94
CA GLN A 29 -25.75 2.87 53.30
C GLN A 29 -27.02 2.24 53.87
N ALA A 30 -27.49 1.11 53.30
CA ALA A 30 -28.70 0.41 53.78
C ALA A 30 -28.53 -0.25 55.15
N PHE A 31 -27.30 -0.55 55.57
CA PHE A 31 -26.98 -1.22 56.84
C PHE A 31 -26.26 -0.30 57.85
N SER A 32 -26.20 1.01 57.58
CA SER A 32 -25.51 1.99 58.45
C SER A 32 -26.06 2.02 59.87
N ASP A 33 -27.33 1.67 60.08
CA ASP A 33 -27.99 1.66 61.41
C ASP A 33 -27.71 0.41 62.22
N LYS A 34 -27.03 -0.62 61.64
CA LYS A 34 -26.78 -1.92 62.29
C LYS A 34 -25.48 -1.99 63.09
N GLY A 35 -24.79 -0.87 63.26
CA GLY A 35 -23.57 -0.77 64.07
C GLY A 35 -22.26 -0.75 63.25
N SER A 36 -21.18 -0.29 63.89
CA SER A 36 -19.84 -0.09 63.25
C SER A 36 -19.26 -1.35 62.69
N ASP A 37 -19.45 -2.50 63.38
CA ASP A 37 -18.86 -3.77 63.01
C ASP A 37 -19.47 -4.33 61.70
N THR A 38 -20.77 -4.19 61.53
CA THR A 38 -21.45 -4.57 60.30
C THR A 38 -20.97 -3.72 59.13
N MET A 39 -20.77 -2.44 59.35
CA MET A 39 -20.24 -1.52 58.30
C MET A 39 -18.79 -1.90 57.95
N LEU A 40 -17.94 -2.17 58.93
CA LEU A 40 -16.57 -2.60 58.70
C LEU A 40 -16.52 -3.91 57.91
N TYR A 41 -17.37 -4.89 58.23
CA TYR A 41 -17.48 -6.13 57.47
C TYR A 41 -17.78 -5.90 56.02
N PHE A 42 -18.79 -5.09 55.65
CA PHE A 42 -19.16 -4.83 54.26
C PHE A 42 -18.05 -4.12 53.47
N ILE A 43 -17.34 -3.19 54.12
CA ILE A 43 -16.19 -2.53 53.51
C ILE A 43 -15.09 -3.55 53.18
N LEU A 44 -14.76 -4.40 54.14
CA LEU A 44 -13.72 -5.44 53.94
C LEU A 44 -14.15 -6.49 52.90
N GLU A 45 -15.39 -6.96 52.95
CA GLU A 45 -15.98 -7.85 51.95
C GLU A 45 -15.80 -7.26 50.54
N GLY A 46 -16.16 -5.97 50.32
CA GLY A 46 -16.03 -5.29 49.04
C GLY A 46 -14.57 -5.17 48.56
N CYS A 47 -13.67 -4.84 49.48
CA CYS A 47 -12.25 -4.75 49.18
C CYS A 47 -11.66 -6.11 48.78
N ILE A 48 -11.98 -7.16 49.53
CA ILE A 48 -11.50 -8.55 49.25
C ILE A 48 -12.03 -8.98 47.86
N TRP A 49 -13.32 -8.82 47.62
CA TRP A 49 -13.95 -9.19 46.35
C TRP A 49 -13.32 -8.45 45.16
N TYR A 50 -13.10 -7.13 45.28
CA TYR A 50 -12.44 -6.34 44.24
C TYR A 50 -11.01 -6.85 43.95
N ILE A 51 -10.21 -7.04 44.99
CA ILE A 51 -8.82 -7.50 44.86
C ILE A 51 -8.76 -8.86 44.19
N LEU A 52 -9.54 -9.82 44.67
CA LEU A 52 -9.58 -11.19 44.13
C LEU A 52 -10.11 -11.18 42.69
N GLY A 53 -11.17 -10.44 42.40
CA GLY A 53 -11.73 -10.30 41.06
C GLY A 53 -10.72 -9.78 40.04
N VAL A 54 -9.96 -8.75 40.41
CA VAL A 54 -8.89 -8.20 39.57
C VAL A 54 -7.76 -9.22 39.40
N LEU A 55 -7.29 -9.87 40.45
CA LEU A 55 -6.21 -10.87 40.39
C LEU A 55 -6.56 -12.04 39.49
N ILE A 56 -7.76 -12.60 39.63
CA ILE A 56 -8.25 -13.72 38.82
C ILE A 56 -8.38 -13.26 37.36
N THR A 57 -8.92 -12.04 37.11
CA THR A 57 -9.04 -11.50 35.73
C THR A 57 -7.68 -11.37 35.06
N ILE A 58 -6.65 -10.94 35.77
CA ILE A 58 -5.28 -10.86 35.22
C ILE A 58 -4.73 -12.26 34.91
N GLY A 59 -5.02 -13.25 35.79
CA GLY A 59 -4.69 -14.65 35.52
C GLY A 59 -5.41 -15.22 34.30
N MET A 60 -6.70 -14.90 34.15
CA MET A 60 -7.49 -15.24 32.95
C MET A 60 -6.92 -14.60 31.69
N GLN A 61 -6.52 -13.33 31.75
CA GLN A 61 -5.88 -12.65 30.60
C GLN A 61 -4.59 -13.38 30.18
N PHE A 62 -3.77 -13.78 31.10
CA PHE A 62 -2.57 -14.57 30.79
C PHE A 62 -2.91 -15.89 30.08
N LEU A 63 -3.95 -16.59 30.52
CA LEU A 63 -4.43 -17.80 29.85
C LEU A 63 -5.00 -17.53 28.47
N ILE A 64 -5.74 -16.43 28.32
CA ILE A 64 -6.28 -16.00 27.03
C ILE A 64 -5.13 -15.72 26.04
N ASP A 65 -4.16 -14.92 26.43
CA ASP A 65 -3.01 -14.58 25.56
C ASP A 65 -2.20 -15.84 25.17
N LYS A 66 -2.18 -16.88 26.04
CA LYS A 66 -1.46 -18.13 25.78
C LYS A 66 -2.25 -19.12 24.90
N PHE A 67 -3.56 -19.25 25.10
CA PHE A 67 -4.37 -20.32 24.50
C PHE A 67 -5.36 -19.86 23.44
N ILE A 68 -5.58 -18.54 23.29
CA ILE A 68 -6.50 -17.96 22.29
C ILE A 68 -5.73 -17.06 21.33
N PRO A 69 -5.15 -17.60 20.24
CA PRO A 69 -4.47 -16.82 19.21
C PRO A 69 -5.40 -15.77 18.57
N GLU A 70 -4.85 -14.62 18.17
CA GLU A 70 -5.61 -13.50 17.58
C GLU A 70 -6.26 -13.86 16.24
N ASN A 71 -5.67 -14.77 15.47
CA ASN A 71 -6.12 -15.19 14.14
C ASN A 71 -7.33 -16.12 14.09
N LEU A 72 -7.89 -16.48 15.24
CA LEU A 72 -9.07 -17.35 15.30
C LEU A 72 -10.38 -16.61 14.97
N THR A 73 -11.35 -17.36 14.42
CA THR A 73 -12.73 -16.85 14.26
C THR A 73 -13.34 -16.54 15.62
N LEU A 74 -14.28 -15.57 15.64
CA LEU A 74 -14.95 -15.14 16.88
C LEU A 74 -15.55 -16.34 17.65
N TRP A 75 -16.21 -17.25 16.95
CA TRP A 75 -16.80 -18.45 17.55
C TRP A 75 -15.77 -19.38 18.20
N SER A 76 -14.62 -19.54 17.58
CA SER A 76 -13.52 -20.33 18.15
C SER A 76 -12.92 -19.66 19.39
N LYS A 77 -12.83 -18.32 19.41
CA LYS A 77 -12.40 -17.55 20.58
C LYS A 77 -13.36 -17.74 21.76
N VAL A 78 -14.66 -17.63 21.50
CA VAL A 78 -15.69 -17.85 22.55
C VAL A 78 -15.64 -19.26 23.11
N LYS A 79 -15.53 -20.30 22.26
CA LYS A 79 -15.40 -21.69 22.73
C LYS A 79 -14.19 -21.92 23.62
N ARG A 80 -13.05 -21.29 23.33
CA ARG A 80 -11.83 -21.41 24.15
C ARG A 80 -11.86 -20.54 25.41
N PHE A 81 -12.62 -19.45 25.41
CA PHE A 81 -12.82 -18.62 26.59
C PHE A 81 -13.66 -19.32 27.64
N PHE A 82 -14.63 -20.15 27.27
CA PHE A 82 -15.55 -20.81 28.20
C PHE A 82 -14.86 -21.65 29.32
N PRO A 83 -13.88 -22.55 29.03
CA PRO A 83 -13.17 -23.26 30.08
C PRO A 83 -12.32 -22.35 30.99
N ILE A 84 -11.79 -21.24 30.46
CA ILE A 84 -11.05 -20.24 31.25
C ILE A 84 -12.00 -19.52 32.20
N LEU A 85 -13.21 -19.16 31.74
CA LEU A 85 -14.25 -18.55 32.53
C LEU A 85 -14.67 -19.51 33.68
N LEU A 86 -14.94 -20.78 33.37
CA LEU A 86 -15.30 -21.78 34.36
C LEU A 86 -14.21 -21.95 35.42
N LEU A 87 -12.94 -22.00 35.03
CA LEU A 87 -11.80 -22.05 35.95
C LEU A 87 -11.79 -20.82 36.87
N GLY A 88 -12.00 -19.62 36.32
CA GLY A 88 -12.08 -18.36 37.07
C GLY A 88 -13.18 -18.39 38.13
N VAL A 89 -14.37 -18.89 37.77
CA VAL A 89 -15.50 -19.05 38.69
C VAL A 89 -15.12 -20.00 39.84
N VAL A 90 -14.61 -21.20 39.51
CA VAL A 90 -14.24 -22.18 40.52
C VAL A 90 -13.18 -21.65 41.51
N VAL A 91 -12.15 -20.97 40.96
CA VAL A 91 -11.08 -20.37 41.78
C VAL A 91 -11.66 -19.27 42.70
N MET A 92 -12.55 -18.42 42.14
CA MET A 92 -13.19 -17.35 42.91
C MET A 92 -13.98 -17.91 44.07
N GLU A 93 -14.84 -18.90 43.86
CA GLU A 93 -15.68 -19.50 44.89
C GLU A 93 -14.86 -20.19 45.97
N LEU A 94 -13.83 -20.96 45.58
CA LEU A 94 -12.95 -21.71 46.50
C LEU A 94 -12.10 -20.78 47.38
N VAL A 95 -11.78 -19.58 46.95
CA VAL A 95 -10.90 -18.65 47.68
C VAL A 95 -11.71 -17.61 48.45
N LEU A 96 -12.77 -17.06 47.84
CA LEU A 96 -13.52 -15.96 48.41
C LEU A 96 -14.25 -16.40 49.70
N TRP A 97 -15.03 -17.49 49.64
CA TRP A 97 -15.91 -17.86 50.73
C TRP A 97 -15.17 -18.22 52.00
N PRO A 98 -14.11 -19.05 52.01
CA PRO A 98 -13.36 -19.32 53.24
C PRO A 98 -12.75 -18.07 53.88
N ILE A 99 -12.34 -17.08 53.04
CA ILE A 99 -11.81 -15.81 53.56
C ILE A 99 -12.92 -15.00 54.20
N LEU A 100 -14.08 -14.91 53.56
CA LEU A 100 -15.22 -14.14 54.05
C LEU A 100 -15.80 -14.76 55.34
N ASP A 101 -15.87 -16.09 55.45
CA ASP A 101 -16.31 -16.77 56.63
C ASP A 101 -15.42 -16.43 57.85
N VAL A 102 -14.10 -16.47 57.69
CA VAL A 102 -13.14 -16.08 58.74
C VAL A 102 -13.30 -14.60 59.12
N VAL A 103 -13.49 -13.72 58.16
CA VAL A 103 -13.68 -12.26 58.37
C VAL A 103 -15.00 -12.01 59.09
N TYR A 104 -16.08 -12.71 58.70
CA TYR A 104 -17.42 -12.60 59.31
C TYR A 104 -17.42 -13.04 60.77
N GLU A 105 -16.85 -14.22 61.04
CA GLU A 105 -16.74 -14.76 62.39
C GLU A 105 -15.94 -13.83 63.32
N ARG A 106 -14.82 -13.27 62.83
CA ARG A 106 -13.96 -12.39 63.64
C ARG A 106 -14.56 -11.02 63.92
N ILE A 107 -15.39 -10.45 63.01
CA ILE A 107 -15.92 -9.13 63.17
C ILE A 107 -17.28 -9.13 63.85
N LEU A 108 -18.13 -10.09 63.51
CA LEU A 108 -19.51 -10.14 63.96
C LEU A 108 -19.78 -11.15 65.09
N ASP A 109 -18.74 -11.93 65.47
CA ASP A 109 -18.82 -12.94 66.49
C ASP A 109 -19.98 -13.96 66.27
N LYS A 110 -20.22 -14.29 65.00
CA LYS A 110 -21.30 -15.17 64.56
C LYS A 110 -20.75 -16.23 63.60
N GLN A 111 -21.11 -17.49 63.87
CA GLN A 111 -20.85 -18.55 62.91
C GLN A 111 -21.82 -18.49 61.75
N THR A 112 -21.29 -18.55 60.51
CA THR A 112 -22.12 -18.69 59.32
C THR A 112 -21.86 -20.05 58.69
N SER A 113 -22.92 -20.69 58.24
CA SER A 113 -22.86 -21.80 57.28
C SER A 113 -23.52 -21.31 56.00
N LEU A 114 -22.78 -20.51 55.20
CA LEU A 114 -23.29 -20.09 53.89
C LEU A 114 -23.37 -21.34 53.00
N GLY A 115 -24.59 -21.72 52.64
CA GLY A 115 -24.83 -22.83 51.73
C GLY A 115 -24.50 -22.50 50.30
N PHE A 116 -24.30 -23.53 49.46
CA PHE A 116 -24.06 -23.38 48.02
C PHE A 116 -25.10 -22.46 47.33
N PHE A 117 -26.37 -22.53 47.75
CA PHE A 117 -27.43 -21.71 47.20
C PHE A 117 -27.30 -20.21 47.51
N ASP A 118 -26.65 -19.87 48.64
CA ASP A 118 -26.41 -18.46 49.03
C ASP A 118 -25.33 -17.81 48.18
N SER A 119 -24.42 -18.63 47.60
CA SER A 119 -23.37 -18.13 46.67
C SER A 119 -23.86 -17.91 45.24
N LEU A 120 -25.01 -18.45 44.83
CA LEU A 120 -25.49 -18.40 43.46
C LEU A 120 -25.63 -16.97 42.89
N PRO A 121 -26.21 -15.99 43.61
CA PRO A 121 -26.31 -14.62 43.11
C PRO A 121 -24.94 -13.97 42.84
N THR A 122 -23.96 -14.25 43.72
CA THR A 122 -22.60 -13.70 43.63
C THR A 122 -21.83 -14.33 42.47
N THR A 123 -22.02 -15.64 42.27
CA THR A 123 -21.46 -16.34 41.10
C THR A 123 -21.95 -15.77 39.80
N LEU A 124 -23.25 -15.48 39.66
CA LEU A 124 -23.82 -14.86 38.48
C LEU A 124 -23.24 -13.47 38.24
N VAL A 125 -23.04 -12.66 39.27
CA VAL A 125 -22.40 -11.34 39.18
C VAL A 125 -20.95 -11.48 38.68
N ASN A 126 -20.19 -12.44 39.19
CA ASN A 126 -18.82 -12.70 38.78
C ASN A 126 -18.75 -13.12 37.28
N ILE A 127 -19.63 -14.00 36.83
CA ILE A 127 -19.74 -14.45 35.46
C ILE A 127 -20.04 -13.22 34.55
N PHE A 128 -21.02 -12.42 34.96
CA PHE A 128 -21.38 -11.21 34.20
C PHE A 128 -20.21 -10.23 34.10
N ALA A 129 -19.45 -10.01 35.17
CA ALA A 129 -18.26 -9.17 35.19
C ALA A 129 -17.22 -9.64 34.17
N TRP A 130 -16.89 -10.92 34.20
CA TRP A 130 -15.88 -11.48 33.29
C TRP A 130 -16.34 -11.55 31.85
N CYS A 131 -17.62 -11.82 31.59
CA CYS A 131 -18.17 -11.72 30.22
C CYS A 131 -18.11 -10.28 29.70
N THR A 132 -18.52 -9.30 30.50
CA THR A 132 -18.47 -7.87 30.13
C THR A 132 -17.02 -7.42 29.89
N TRP A 133 -16.09 -7.84 30.74
CA TRP A 133 -14.67 -7.57 30.57
C TRP A 133 -14.13 -8.19 29.26
N TYR A 134 -14.43 -9.47 29.00
CA TYR A 134 -13.97 -10.16 27.79
C TYR A 134 -14.53 -9.53 26.52
N ILE A 135 -15.82 -9.17 26.50
CA ILE A 135 -16.45 -8.45 25.42
C ILE A 135 -15.74 -7.11 25.18
N SER A 136 -15.46 -6.37 26.25
CA SER A 136 -14.81 -5.05 26.17
C SER A 136 -13.41 -5.15 25.55
N ILE A 137 -12.56 -6.07 25.99
CA ILE A 137 -11.21 -6.24 25.44
C ILE A 137 -11.26 -6.71 23.98
N THR A 138 -12.22 -7.59 23.64
CA THR A 138 -12.41 -8.09 22.27
C THR A 138 -12.85 -6.95 21.33
N LEU A 139 -13.78 -6.10 21.78
CA LEU A 139 -14.22 -4.91 20.99
C LEU A 139 -13.08 -3.91 20.79
N ILE A 140 -12.27 -3.66 21.82
CA ILE A 140 -11.09 -2.77 21.70
C ILE A 140 -10.10 -3.35 20.67
N ALA A 141 -9.83 -4.65 20.72
CA ALA A 141 -8.94 -5.33 19.79
C ALA A 141 -9.46 -5.26 18.34
N LEU A 142 -10.75 -5.55 18.12
CA LEU A 142 -11.41 -5.48 16.81
C LEU A 142 -11.37 -4.05 16.23
N ASN A 143 -11.70 -3.04 17.04
CA ASN A 143 -11.64 -1.65 16.60
C ASN A 143 -10.23 -1.23 16.19
N LYS A 144 -9.20 -1.71 16.91
CA LYS A 144 -7.81 -1.47 16.56
C LYS A 144 -7.46 -2.10 15.22
N GLU A 145 -7.81 -3.37 15.01
CA GLU A 145 -7.56 -4.11 13.76
C GLU A 145 -8.23 -3.44 12.55
N VAL A 146 -9.51 -3.05 12.70
CA VAL A 146 -10.25 -2.32 11.65
C VAL A 146 -9.58 -1.00 11.32
N ARG A 147 -9.15 -0.24 12.32
CA ARG A 147 -8.46 1.03 12.13
C ARG A 147 -7.12 0.83 11.41
N ASP A 148 -6.32 -0.12 11.84
CA ASP A 148 -5.00 -0.40 11.27
C ASP A 148 -5.12 -0.88 9.81
N THR A 149 -6.12 -1.72 9.51
CA THR A 149 -6.45 -2.15 8.14
C THR A 149 -6.89 -0.96 7.28
N LYS A 150 -7.73 -0.06 7.81
CA LYS A 150 -8.18 1.14 7.10
C LYS A 150 -7.01 2.08 6.78
N LEU A 151 -6.10 2.30 7.73
CA LEU A 151 -4.90 3.12 7.52
C LEU A 151 -3.98 2.50 6.45
N LYS A 152 -3.79 1.18 6.49
CA LYS A 152 -3.01 0.46 5.49
C LYS A 152 -3.61 0.59 4.08
N ASN A 153 -4.94 0.46 3.96
CA ASN A 153 -5.63 0.63 2.67
C ASN A 153 -5.49 2.06 2.13
N ILE A 154 -5.61 3.08 2.98
CA ILE A 154 -5.40 4.48 2.58
C ILE A 154 -3.96 4.69 2.08
N SER A 155 -2.97 4.16 2.78
CA SER A 155 -1.56 4.24 2.38
C SER A 155 -1.31 3.56 1.03
N LEU A 156 -1.88 2.35 0.82
CA LEU A 156 -1.77 1.63 -0.45
C LEU A 156 -2.41 2.41 -1.62
N GLN A 157 -3.58 3.03 -1.41
CA GLN A 157 -4.22 3.87 -2.42
C GLN A 157 -3.41 5.13 -2.74
N ALA A 158 -2.80 5.76 -1.72
CA ALA A 158 -1.93 6.91 -1.92
C ALA A 158 -0.69 6.53 -2.76
N ASN A 159 -0.03 5.42 -2.42
CA ASN A 159 1.13 4.92 -3.16
C ASN A 159 0.77 4.54 -4.61
N LEU A 160 -0.41 3.93 -4.82
CA LEU A 160 -0.91 3.62 -6.16
C LEU A 160 -1.11 4.88 -6.99
N LYS A 161 -1.77 5.90 -6.44
CA LYS A 161 -1.97 7.20 -7.11
C LYS A 161 -0.64 7.89 -7.42
N GLU A 162 0.31 7.88 -6.48
CA GLU A 162 1.64 8.43 -6.70
C GLU A 162 2.39 7.68 -7.81
N SER A 163 2.32 6.35 -7.83
CA SER A 163 2.90 5.53 -8.89
C SER A 163 2.27 5.84 -10.25
N GLN A 164 0.93 5.99 -10.32
CA GLN A 164 0.23 6.39 -11.54
C GLN A 164 0.65 7.78 -12.02
N LEU A 165 0.73 8.76 -11.11
CA LEU A 165 1.20 10.12 -11.43
C LEU A 165 2.64 10.12 -11.93
N ASN A 166 3.52 9.32 -11.33
CA ASN A 166 4.91 9.22 -11.76
C ASN A 166 5.03 8.53 -13.13
N THR A 167 4.18 7.56 -13.42
CA THR A 167 4.08 6.94 -14.75
C THR A 167 3.64 7.98 -15.78
N LEU A 168 2.58 8.74 -15.51
CA LEU A 168 2.10 9.83 -16.39
C LEU A 168 3.15 10.91 -16.62
N LYS A 169 3.87 11.35 -15.57
CA LYS A 169 4.98 12.30 -15.68
C LYS A 169 6.15 11.76 -16.51
N GLY A 170 6.43 10.45 -16.41
CA GLY A 170 7.50 9.80 -17.16
C GLY A 170 7.20 9.62 -18.65
N GLN A 171 5.93 9.73 -19.08
CA GLN A 171 5.51 9.60 -20.48
C GLN A 171 5.71 10.89 -21.30
N ILE A 172 5.79 12.02 -20.64
CA ILE A 172 6.08 13.31 -21.30
C ILE A 172 7.55 13.62 -21.03
N ASN A 173 8.37 13.77 -22.07
CA ASN A 173 9.74 14.23 -21.92
C ASN A 173 9.77 15.74 -21.58
N PRO A 174 10.03 16.15 -20.31
CA PRO A 174 9.98 17.56 -19.94
C PRO A 174 11.05 18.37 -20.65
N HIS A 175 12.20 17.78 -20.92
CA HIS A 175 13.31 18.45 -21.59
C HIS A 175 12.97 18.77 -23.04
N PHE A 176 12.33 17.84 -23.77
CA PHE A 176 11.85 18.09 -25.13
C PHE A 176 10.81 19.21 -25.16
N MET A 177 9.86 19.19 -24.22
CA MET A 177 8.86 20.26 -24.10
C MET A 177 9.49 21.63 -23.86
N PHE A 178 10.39 21.74 -22.88
CA PHE A 178 11.05 23.02 -22.58
C PHE A 178 11.87 23.54 -23.76
N ASN A 179 12.58 22.66 -24.46
CA ASN A 179 13.34 23.03 -25.64
C ASN A 179 12.44 23.49 -26.76
N SER A 180 11.34 22.78 -27.04
CA SER A 180 10.37 23.17 -28.07
C SER A 180 9.71 24.51 -27.75
N LEU A 181 9.32 24.77 -26.49
CA LEU A 181 8.76 26.07 -26.07
C LEU A 181 9.79 27.20 -26.18
N ASN A 182 11.06 26.97 -25.87
CA ASN A 182 12.13 27.93 -26.03
C ASN A 182 12.35 28.26 -27.54
N ASN A 183 12.30 27.25 -28.40
CA ASN A 183 12.38 27.45 -29.85
C ASN A 183 11.18 28.27 -30.39
N ILE A 184 9.96 27.93 -29.94
CA ILE A 184 8.77 28.74 -30.29
C ILE A 184 8.98 30.20 -29.90
N ARG A 185 9.45 30.45 -28.66
CA ARG A 185 9.70 31.80 -28.15
C ARG A 185 10.71 32.58 -29.02
N GLY A 186 11.79 31.91 -29.46
CA GLY A 186 12.75 32.53 -30.40
C GLY A 186 12.14 32.85 -31.77
N LEU A 187 11.41 31.90 -32.33
CA LEU A 187 10.85 31.99 -33.65
C LEU A 187 9.62 32.93 -33.78
N ILE A 188 8.96 33.29 -32.68
CA ILE A 188 7.77 34.18 -32.71
C ILE A 188 8.06 35.50 -33.45
N LEU A 189 9.27 36.04 -33.28
CA LEU A 189 9.69 37.28 -33.93
C LEU A 189 10.40 37.06 -35.25
N GLU A 190 11.08 35.93 -35.45
CA GLU A 190 11.91 35.62 -36.61
C GLU A 190 11.11 34.94 -37.73
N ASP A 191 10.35 33.90 -37.40
CA ASP A 191 9.56 33.12 -38.38
C ASP A 191 8.27 32.58 -37.73
N LYS A 192 7.21 33.36 -37.84
CA LYS A 192 5.89 33.05 -37.28
C LYS A 192 5.31 31.73 -37.84
N SER A 193 5.65 31.36 -39.08
CA SER A 193 5.14 30.13 -39.70
C SER A 193 5.78 28.89 -39.04
N LYS A 194 7.09 28.92 -38.86
CA LYS A 194 7.80 27.86 -38.12
C LYS A 194 7.38 27.77 -36.64
N ALA A 195 7.19 28.94 -35.98
CA ALA A 195 6.70 28.97 -34.60
C ALA A 195 5.32 28.27 -34.46
N ARG A 196 4.39 28.57 -35.41
CA ARG A 196 3.06 27.95 -35.46
C ARG A 196 3.16 26.44 -35.73
N LEU A 197 4.02 26.03 -36.65
CA LEU A 197 4.23 24.62 -37.00
C LEU A 197 4.72 23.84 -35.77
N ILE A 198 5.76 24.33 -35.05
CA ILE A 198 6.24 23.67 -33.81
C ILE A 198 5.12 23.59 -32.79
N LEU A 199 4.33 24.65 -32.59
CA LEU A 199 3.24 24.65 -31.60
C LEU A 199 2.18 23.60 -31.94
N THR A 200 1.79 23.47 -33.21
CA THR A 200 0.84 22.46 -33.67
C THR A 200 1.39 21.06 -33.46
N ASN A 201 2.60 20.76 -33.94
CA ASN A 201 3.21 19.44 -33.83
C ASN A 201 3.49 19.05 -32.38
N LEU A 202 3.86 20.02 -31.52
CA LEU A 202 4.04 19.76 -30.06
C LEU A 202 2.71 19.42 -29.41
N SER A 203 1.62 20.14 -29.77
CA SER A 203 0.29 19.85 -29.23
C SER A 203 -0.21 18.46 -29.65
N GLU A 204 0.03 18.06 -30.92
CA GLU A 204 -0.30 16.71 -31.40
C GLU A 204 0.52 15.62 -30.66
N THR A 205 1.83 15.83 -30.53
CA THR A 205 2.71 14.91 -29.81
C THR A 205 2.28 14.73 -28.35
N LEU A 206 1.90 15.82 -27.67
CA LEU A 206 1.40 15.77 -26.30
C LEU A 206 0.05 15.06 -26.20
N ARG A 207 -0.88 15.37 -27.10
CA ARG A 207 -2.19 14.73 -27.16
C ARG A 207 -2.06 13.22 -27.38
N TYR A 208 -1.21 12.81 -28.31
CA TYR A 208 -0.90 11.41 -28.59
C TYR A 208 -0.35 10.71 -27.35
N SER A 209 0.68 11.28 -26.74
CA SER A 209 1.31 10.71 -25.53
C SER A 209 0.30 10.52 -24.37
N LEU A 210 -0.67 11.44 -24.23
CA LEU A 210 -1.70 11.36 -23.18
C LEU A 210 -2.83 10.38 -23.51
N SER A 211 -3.22 10.26 -24.81
CA SER A 211 -4.38 9.46 -25.23
C SER A 211 -4.05 7.99 -25.51
N LYS A 212 -2.83 7.70 -25.97
CA LYS A 212 -2.42 6.34 -26.38
C LYS A 212 -1.61 5.60 -25.30
N SER A 213 -1.19 6.29 -24.25
CA SER A 213 -0.36 5.71 -23.19
C SER A 213 -1.00 4.55 -22.45
N ASP A 214 -2.33 4.53 -22.33
CA ASP A 214 -3.08 3.51 -21.63
C ASP A 214 -3.47 2.31 -22.51
N GLN A 215 -3.16 2.36 -23.81
CA GLN A 215 -3.40 1.28 -24.75
C GLN A 215 -2.27 0.24 -24.64
N ASN A 216 -2.61 -1.03 -24.76
CA ASN A 216 -1.61 -2.11 -24.75
C ASN A 216 -0.85 -2.18 -26.08
N ALA A 217 -1.52 -1.88 -27.19
CA ALA A 217 -0.97 -1.90 -28.51
C ALA A 217 -1.68 -0.87 -29.43
N ILE A 218 -0.97 -0.39 -30.46
CA ILE A 218 -1.44 0.53 -31.48
C ILE A 218 -0.90 0.10 -32.84
N ALA A 219 -1.51 0.53 -33.94
CA ALA A 219 -0.97 0.28 -35.27
C ALA A 219 0.37 1.00 -35.47
N LEU A 220 1.30 0.36 -36.17
CA LEU A 220 2.59 0.96 -36.53
C LEU A 220 2.41 2.30 -37.28
N GLU A 221 1.40 2.39 -38.12
CA GLU A 221 1.05 3.62 -38.88
C GLU A 221 0.78 4.79 -37.93
N ASP A 222 0.02 4.59 -36.82
CA ASP A 222 -0.25 5.62 -35.83
C ASP A 222 1.03 6.14 -35.15
N GLU A 223 1.98 5.24 -34.88
CA GLU A 223 3.27 5.60 -34.27
C GLU A 223 4.16 6.36 -35.25
N LEU A 224 4.15 5.98 -36.54
CA LEU A 224 4.90 6.67 -37.60
C LEU A 224 4.40 8.10 -37.79
N GLU A 225 3.09 8.36 -37.82
CA GLU A 225 2.52 9.72 -37.91
C GLU A 225 3.04 10.59 -36.74
N MET A 226 3.14 10.03 -35.56
CA MET A 226 3.69 10.74 -34.40
C MET A 226 5.19 11.00 -34.54
N ILE A 227 5.96 10.07 -35.12
CA ILE A 227 7.40 10.25 -35.42
C ILE A 227 7.60 11.38 -36.41
N GLU A 228 6.79 11.48 -37.45
CA GLU A 228 6.87 12.60 -38.42
C GLU A 228 6.69 13.97 -37.73
N ASN A 229 5.71 14.11 -36.83
CA ASN A 229 5.52 15.31 -36.02
C ASN A 229 6.76 15.62 -35.16
N TYR A 230 7.31 14.62 -34.51
CA TYR A 230 8.50 14.75 -33.66
C TYR A 230 9.75 15.15 -34.45
N ILE A 231 10.01 14.50 -35.61
CA ILE A 231 11.10 14.81 -36.52
C ILE A 231 10.95 16.22 -37.13
N SER A 232 9.74 16.63 -37.46
CA SER A 232 9.48 17.99 -37.94
C SER A 232 9.93 19.06 -36.94
N ILE A 233 9.62 18.87 -35.64
CA ILE A 233 10.11 19.75 -34.59
C ILE A 233 11.65 19.70 -34.50
N ALA A 234 12.23 18.50 -34.53
CA ALA A 234 13.67 18.31 -34.45
C ALA A 234 14.41 18.96 -35.65
N LYS A 235 13.89 18.85 -36.86
CA LYS A 235 14.47 19.48 -38.05
C LYS A 235 14.53 21.02 -37.93
N ILE A 236 13.52 21.64 -37.29
CA ILE A 236 13.56 23.08 -37.05
C ILE A 236 14.61 23.42 -35.98
N GLN A 237 14.77 22.56 -34.96
CA GLN A 237 15.72 22.76 -33.87
C GLN A 237 17.18 22.57 -34.31
N PHE A 238 17.43 21.56 -35.14
CA PHE A 238 18.78 21.20 -35.58
C PHE A 238 19.10 21.75 -36.97
N GLU A 239 18.12 22.34 -37.68
CA GLU A 239 18.25 22.91 -39.02
C GLU A 239 18.87 21.87 -40.00
N ASN A 240 19.86 22.30 -40.78
CA ASN A 240 20.55 21.43 -41.75
C ASN A 240 21.46 20.35 -41.13
N ARG A 241 21.47 20.23 -39.79
CA ARG A 241 22.28 19.22 -39.07
C ARG A 241 21.56 17.91 -38.87
N LEU A 242 20.27 17.78 -39.17
CA LEU A 242 19.50 16.57 -39.05
C LEU A 242 18.99 16.10 -40.42
N GLU A 243 19.53 14.96 -40.87
CA GLU A 243 18.96 14.23 -42.00
C GLU A 243 18.10 13.08 -41.45
N TYR A 244 16.89 12.94 -41.98
CA TYR A 244 15.97 11.85 -41.62
C TYR A 244 15.48 11.14 -42.86
N THR A 245 15.59 9.83 -42.87
CA THR A 245 15.11 8.94 -43.93
C THR A 245 14.40 7.76 -43.32
N GLU A 246 13.46 7.17 -44.03
CA GLU A 246 12.74 5.96 -43.59
C GLU A 246 12.57 4.98 -44.74
N ASN A 247 12.52 3.68 -44.35
CA ASN A 247 12.24 2.58 -45.25
C ASN A 247 11.27 1.61 -44.55
N ILE A 248 9.98 1.78 -44.82
CA ILE A 248 8.89 1.07 -44.13
C ILE A 248 8.24 0.10 -45.11
N ASN A 249 8.20 -1.17 -44.74
CA ASN A 249 7.41 -2.16 -45.47
C ASN A 249 5.91 -1.87 -45.27
N THR A 250 5.19 -1.68 -46.36
CA THR A 250 3.75 -1.36 -46.34
C THR A 250 2.90 -2.44 -45.65
N GLU A 251 3.33 -3.69 -45.71
CA GLU A 251 2.66 -4.78 -44.99
C GLU A 251 2.81 -4.67 -43.46
N ALA A 252 3.82 -3.96 -42.97
CA ALA A 252 4.06 -3.76 -41.55
C ALA A 252 3.13 -2.68 -40.93
N LEU A 253 2.55 -1.78 -41.69
CA LEU A 253 1.78 -0.62 -41.20
C LEU A 253 0.64 -0.97 -40.24
N GLY A 254 -0.07 -2.06 -40.53
CA GLY A 254 -1.20 -2.54 -39.70
C GLY A 254 -0.83 -3.30 -38.44
N PHE A 255 0.47 -3.64 -38.26
CA PHE A 255 0.88 -4.43 -37.10
C PHE A 255 0.75 -3.64 -35.80
N GLN A 256 0.30 -4.37 -34.75
CA GLN A 256 0.11 -3.81 -33.42
C GLN A 256 1.44 -3.81 -32.66
N ILE A 257 1.89 -2.63 -32.25
CA ILE A 257 3.11 -2.43 -31.47
C ILE A 257 2.81 -1.73 -30.16
N PRO A 258 3.65 -1.87 -29.11
CA PRO A 258 3.50 -1.09 -27.90
C PRO A 258 3.64 0.40 -28.21
N PRO A 259 2.70 1.26 -27.76
CA PRO A 259 2.78 2.68 -28.05
C PRO A 259 4.08 3.30 -27.50
N MET A 260 4.59 4.31 -28.18
CA MET A 260 5.80 5.08 -27.85
C MET A 260 7.14 4.31 -27.95
N ILE A 261 7.17 3.09 -28.52
CA ILE A 261 8.42 2.35 -28.72
C ILE A 261 9.33 3.06 -29.75
N LEU A 262 8.80 3.39 -30.91
CA LEU A 262 9.54 4.13 -31.93
C LEU A 262 9.92 5.53 -31.47
N GLN A 263 9.01 6.21 -30.78
CA GLN A 263 9.29 7.52 -30.19
C GLN A 263 10.52 7.45 -29.27
N MET A 264 10.57 6.49 -28.36
CA MET A 264 11.72 6.32 -27.46
C MET A 264 13.02 6.02 -28.21
N LEU A 265 12.97 5.24 -29.27
CA LEU A 265 14.14 4.96 -30.11
C LEU A 265 14.64 6.20 -30.83
N VAL A 266 13.74 6.94 -31.50
CA VAL A 266 14.09 8.16 -32.26
C VAL A 266 14.53 9.27 -31.29
N GLU A 267 13.88 9.42 -30.14
CA GLU A 267 14.32 10.36 -29.11
C GLU A 267 15.74 10.06 -28.63
N ASN A 268 16.06 8.81 -28.36
CA ASN A 268 17.41 8.40 -27.99
C ASN A 268 18.42 8.69 -29.11
N ALA A 269 18.06 8.43 -30.36
CA ALA A 269 18.89 8.73 -31.53
C ALA A 269 19.21 10.22 -31.65
N ILE A 270 18.21 11.09 -31.44
CA ILE A 270 18.42 12.54 -31.44
C ILE A 270 19.28 12.99 -30.26
N LYS A 271 18.91 12.56 -29.05
CA LYS A 271 19.56 13.01 -27.82
C LYS A 271 21.01 12.56 -27.71
N HIS A 272 21.29 11.32 -28.02
CA HIS A 272 22.61 10.71 -27.82
C HIS A 272 23.45 10.69 -29.09
N GLY A 273 22.82 10.66 -30.26
CA GLY A 273 23.48 10.77 -31.56
C GLY A 273 23.63 12.24 -31.99
N ILE A 274 22.58 12.82 -32.59
CA ILE A 274 22.63 14.08 -33.34
C ILE A 274 23.06 15.29 -32.47
N SER A 275 22.52 15.42 -31.26
CA SER A 275 22.79 16.60 -30.41
C SER A 275 24.28 16.72 -30.03
N ASN A 276 25.04 15.64 -30.04
CA ASN A 276 26.44 15.59 -29.69
C ASN A 276 27.38 15.82 -30.90
N LEU A 277 26.84 15.82 -32.12
CA LEU A 277 27.63 15.97 -33.37
C LEU A 277 27.60 17.41 -33.86
N LYS A 278 28.73 18.12 -33.78
CA LYS A 278 28.84 19.52 -34.26
C LYS A 278 28.49 19.68 -35.72
N LYS A 279 28.79 18.71 -36.57
CA LYS A 279 28.53 18.70 -38.02
C LYS A 279 27.16 18.15 -38.40
N GLY A 280 26.38 17.73 -37.38
CA GLY A 280 25.11 17.01 -37.58
C GLY A 280 25.29 15.54 -37.89
N GLY A 281 24.22 14.89 -38.28
CA GLY A 281 24.18 13.47 -38.62
C GLY A 281 22.82 13.03 -39.17
N SER A 282 22.70 11.76 -39.42
CA SER A 282 21.51 11.14 -40.01
C SER A 282 20.82 10.20 -39.00
N ILE A 283 19.51 10.10 -39.16
CA ILE A 283 18.68 9.08 -38.56
C ILE A 283 17.97 8.34 -39.68
N HIS A 284 18.05 7.02 -39.65
CA HIS A 284 17.37 6.14 -40.59
C HIS A 284 16.47 5.18 -39.83
N LEU A 285 15.18 5.16 -40.17
CA LEU A 285 14.17 4.28 -39.59
C LEU A 285 13.81 3.18 -40.57
N GLU A 286 13.88 1.93 -40.14
CA GLU A 286 13.44 0.78 -40.93
C GLU A 286 12.37 0.00 -40.15
N ALA A 287 11.35 -0.48 -40.87
CA ALA A 287 10.38 -1.43 -40.36
C ALA A 287 10.14 -2.53 -41.38
N ASN A 288 10.52 -3.76 -41.04
CA ASN A 288 10.46 -4.89 -41.92
C ASN A 288 9.81 -6.11 -41.24
N ILE A 289 9.14 -6.93 -42.00
CA ILE A 289 8.65 -8.24 -41.56
C ILE A 289 9.75 -9.26 -41.93
N LEU A 290 10.33 -9.89 -40.92
CA LEU A 290 11.36 -10.90 -41.07
C LEU A 290 10.90 -12.20 -40.36
N ASP A 291 10.65 -13.24 -41.14
CA ASP A 291 10.14 -14.52 -40.64
C ASP A 291 8.87 -14.34 -39.78
N GLU A 292 8.96 -14.62 -38.49
CA GLU A 292 7.87 -14.51 -37.52
C GLU A 292 7.91 -13.21 -36.68
N PHE A 293 8.73 -12.22 -37.09
CA PHE A 293 8.95 -10.98 -36.33
C PHE A 293 8.72 -9.73 -37.18
N LEU A 294 8.14 -8.72 -36.54
CA LEU A 294 8.29 -7.33 -36.97
C LEU A 294 9.61 -6.79 -36.41
N GLU A 295 10.55 -6.45 -37.28
CA GLU A 295 11.80 -5.79 -36.91
C GLU A 295 11.65 -4.27 -37.12
N LEU A 296 11.81 -3.52 -36.03
CA LEU A 296 11.90 -2.07 -36.02
C LEU A 296 13.35 -1.68 -35.74
N LYS A 297 13.96 -0.89 -36.61
CA LYS A 297 15.36 -0.52 -36.49
C LYS A 297 15.56 0.96 -36.68
N VAL A 298 16.21 1.59 -35.72
CA VAL A 298 16.62 3.00 -35.78
C VAL A 298 18.13 3.06 -35.80
N ILE A 299 18.66 3.64 -36.86
CA ILE A 299 20.10 3.82 -37.06
C ILE A 299 20.40 5.30 -36.94
N ASN A 300 21.34 5.68 -36.11
CA ASN A 300 21.79 7.07 -36.03
C ASN A 300 23.31 7.20 -36.14
N SER A 301 23.76 8.31 -36.70
CA SER A 301 25.17 8.69 -36.71
C SER A 301 25.65 8.89 -35.25
N GLY A 302 26.86 8.48 -34.93
CA GLY A 302 27.50 8.64 -33.63
C GLY A 302 28.09 7.36 -33.07
N THR A 303 28.50 7.39 -31.83
CA THR A 303 29.09 6.26 -31.10
C THR A 303 28.40 6.01 -29.79
N LEU A 304 28.35 4.77 -29.36
CA LEU A 304 27.86 4.38 -28.03
C LEU A 304 28.83 4.93 -26.99
N LYS A 305 28.44 6.01 -26.30
CA LYS A 305 29.21 6.46 -25.13
C LYS A 305 28.89 5.51 -23.96
N SER A 306 29.92 4.85 -23.45
CA SER A 306 29.83 4.12 -22.19
C SER A 306 29.46 5.09 -21.07
N GLN A 307 28.31 4.80 -20.40
CA GLN A 307 27.87 5.41 -19.15
C GLN A 307 27.50 6.92 -19.17
N SER A 308 26.31 7.21 -19.61
CA SER A 308 25.56 8.34 -19.00
C SER A 308 24.27 7.80 -18.40
N ASP A 309 23.97 8.12 -17.14
CA ASP A 309 22.79 7.65 -16.38
C ASP A 309 21.47 7.84 -17.15
N SER A 310 21.39 8.81 -18.05
CA SER A 310 20.19 9.12 -18.82
C SER A 310 19.93 8.17 -20.01
N THR A 311 20.97 7.52 -20.58
CA THR A 311 20.85 6.53 -21.66
C THR A 311 20.32 5.20 -21.13
N GLU A 312 20.76 4.81 -19.93
CA GLU A 312 20.30 3.58 -19.29
C GLU A 312 18.80 3.60 -18.96
N VAL A 313 18.24 4.74 -18.61
CA VAL A 313 16.82 4.87 -18.25
C VAL A 313 15.92 4.59 -19.46
N GLY A 314 16.22 5.17 -20.64
CA GLY A 314 15.46 4.94 -21.87
C GLY A 314 15.51 3.48 -22.32
N ILE A 315 16.70 2.92 -22.42
CA ILE A 315 16.95 1.51 -22.79
C ILE A 315 16.26 0.55 -21.82
N LYS A 316 16.38 0.80 -20.51
CA LYS A 316 15.75 -0.01 -19.46
C LYS A 316 14.22 0.03 -19.54
N ASN A 317 13.64 1.17 -19.87
CA ASN A 317 12.19 1.31 -20.04
C ASN A 317 11.68 0.51 -21.26
N ILE A 318 12.39 0.58 -22.40
CA ILE A 318 12.05 -0.22 -23.59
C ILE A 318 12.10 -1.72 -23.25
N ARG A 319 13.19 -2.20 -22.65
CA ARG A 319 13.33 -3.62 -22.24
C ARG A 319 12.24 -4.06 -21.28
N LYS A 320 11.94 -3.24 -20.26
CA LYS A 320 10.90 -3.53 -19.27
C LYS A 320 9.53 -3.64 -19.93
N ARG A 321 9.21 -2.75 -20.86
CA ARG A 321 7.91 -2.73 -21.56
C ARG A 321 7.75 -3.94 -22.47
N LEU A 322 8.75 -4.25 -23.28
CA LEU A 322 8.76 -5.44 -24.13
C LEU A 322 8.64 -6.74 -23.31
N ASN A 323 9.38 -6.83 -22.20
CA ASN A 323 9.31 -8.02 -21.33
C ASN A 323 7.95 -8.17 -20.64
N LEU A 324 7.27 -7.08 -20.29
CA LEU A 324 5.93 -7.11 -19.70
C LEU A 324 4.86 -7.59 -20.70
N LEU A 325 4.95 -7.19 -21.96
CA LEU A 325 3.95 -7.50 -22.99
C LEU A 325 4.21 -8.85 -23.70
N TYR A 326 5.47 -9.16 -23.99
CA TYR A 326 5.84 -10.31 -24.82
C TYR A 326 6.73 -11.34 -24.10
N GLY A 327 7.12 -11.05 -22.83
CA GLY A 327 8.06 -11.92 -22.11
C GLY A 327 9.41 -12.01 -22.79
N LYS A 328 9.90 -13.24 -22.99
CA LYS A 328 11.18 -13.52 -23.66
C LYS A 328 11.05 -13.63 -25.19
N ARG A 329 9.85 -13.44 -25.76
CA ARG A 329 9.62 -13.57 -27.20
C ARG A 329 10.04 -12.32 -27.97
N ALA A 330 10.04 -11.13 -27.35
CA ALA A 330 10.53 -9.90 -27.96
C ALA A 330 11.99 -9.67 -27.57
N GLU A 331 12.76 -9.13 -28.52
CA GLU A 331 14.18 -8.84 -28.35
C GLU A 331 14.44 -7.34 -28.52
N PHE A 332 15.41 -6.80 -27.78
CA PHE A 332 15.90 -5.44 -27.95
C PHE A 332 17.41 -5.41 -27.83
N THR A 333 18.06 -5.02 -28.91
CA THR A 333 19.52 -4.87 -29.00
C THR A 333 19.92 -3.46 -29.36
N VAL A 334 21.09 -3.03 -28.88
CA VAL A 334 21.73 -1.78 -29.30
C VAL A 334 23.18 -2.10 -29.59
N GLU A 335 23.60 -1.83 -30.83
CA GLU A 335 24.92 -2.19 -31.32
C GLU A 335 25.59 -0.98 -31.99
N GLU A 336 26.91 -0.93 -31.97
CA GLU A 336 27.69 0.07 -32.69
C GLU A 336 28.35 -0.59 -33.88
N SER A 337 28.18 0.01 -35.06
CA SER A 337 28.84 -0.41 -36.31
C SER A 337 29.19 0.82 -37.14
N ASP A 338 30.42 0.92 -37.62
CA ASP A 338 30.91 1.92 -38.58
C ASP A 338 30.53 3.40 -38.20
N LYS A 339 30.72 3.78 -36.93
CA LYS A 339 30.37 5.10 -36.40
C LYS A 339 28.86 5.41 -36.42
N SER A 340 28.05 4.39 -36.49
CA SER A 340 26.61 4.44 -36.32
C SER A 340 26.15 3.57 -35.16
N VAL A 341 25.05 3.95 -34.54
CA VAL A 341 24.37 3.20 -33.47
C VAL A 341 23.10 2.61 -34.04
N HIS A 342 22.92 1.33 -33.90
CA HIS A 342 21.76 0.57 -34.36
C HIS A 342 20.94 0.13 -33.14
N ALA A 343 19.73 0.62 -32.99
CA ALA A 343 18.78 0.17 -31.99
C ALA A 343 17.70 -0.68 -32.69
N ILE A 344 17.64 -1.95 -32.34
CA ILE A 344 16.81 -2.96 -33.03
C ILE A 344 15.82 -3.55 -32.01
N VAL A 345 14.55 -3.52 -32.36
CA VAL A 345 13.43 -4.16 -31.62
C VAL A 345 12.81 -5.22 -32.51
N LYS A 346 12.70 -6.45 -32.03
CA LYS A 346 11.99 -7.54 -32.70
C LYS A 346 10.77 -7.92 -31.87
N ILE A 347 9.58 -7.82 -32.49
CA ILE A 347 8.29 -8.11 -31.90
C ILE A 347 7.69 -9.31 -32.62
N PRO A 348 7.26 -10.38 -31.91
CA PRO A 348 6.66 -11.52 -32.58
C PRO A 348 5.34 -11.12 -33.24
N LEU A 349 5.06 -11.69 -34.42
CA LEU A 349 3.85 -11.44 -35.21
C LEU A 349 2.62 -12.19 -34.66
N ASP A 350 2.83 -13.27 -33.91
CA ASP A 350 1.78 -14.03 -33.27
C ASP A 350 1.49 -13.53 -31.85
N GLU A 351 0.19 -13.42 -31.51
CA GLU A 351 -0.27 -13.09 -30.16
C GLU A 351 0.13 -14.11 -29.08
#